data_4d8989aa80d14b417b74083cbe94f90f
#
_entry.id   4d8989aa80d14b417b74083cbe94f90f
#
_cell.length_a   1.000
_cell.length_b   1.000
_cell.length_c   1.000
_cell.angle_alpha   90.00
_cell.angle_beta   90.00
_cell.angle_gamma   90.00
#
_symmetry.space_group_name_H-M   'P 1'
#
loop_
_entity.id
_entity.type
_entity.pdbx_description
1 polymer ?
#
loop_
_entity_poly.entity_id
_entity_poly.type
_entity_poly.pdbx_seq_one_letter_code
_entity_poly.pdbx_strand_id
1 'polypeptide(L)'
;MAELYLIRHAQASFGTSDYDRLSPLGCRQAGVLGEYFRDYALHVDAVNSGELERQRKTANIVVGLQPDNVHHEIDPRLNEIEIDKVFEHLVPQLVKTSSNLENFVKEGKHSSKDYQKALEIVFKHWVTSDNDYPNLQSWAEYSGNVHRALAEIVANEGSGKTVGVFTSGGTIATVVAHVLGVTGNQVYNFYEPLMNCSVTRLLYSGEKMSLSSFNDHLFIQSLASKSGEGFLTYR
;
A
#
# COMPACT_ATOMS: atom_id res chain seq x y z
N MET A 1 -12.47 -11.61 18.68
CA MET A 1 -12.53 -10.90 17.37
C MET A 1 -11.11 -10.89 16.88
N ALA A 2 -10.90 -11.16 15.62
CA ALA A 2 -9.56 -11.15 15.04
C ALA A 2 -9.28 -9.81 14.37
N GLU A 3 -8.02 -9.45 14.25
CA GLU A 3 -7.57 -8.17 13.73
C GLU A 3 -6.59 -8.35 12.59
N LEU A 4 -6.75 -7.55 11.56
CA LEU A 4 -5.83 -7.48 10.44
C LEU A 4 -5.30 -6.05 10.31
N TYR A 5 -3.99 -5.91 10.37
CA TYR A 5 -3.27 -4.66 10.21
C TYR A 5 -2.64 -4.62 8.83
N LEU A 6 -3.20 -3.83 7.92
CA LEU A 6 -2.58 -3.53 6.63
C LEU A 6 -1.60 -2.38 6.82
N ILE A 7 -0.34 -2.63 6.58
CA ILE A 7 0.75 -1.67 6.79
C ILE A 7 1.35 -1.30 5.44
N ARG A 8 1.31 -0.02 5.09
CA ARG A 8 2.05 0.45 3.91
C ARG A 8 3.54 0.44 4.20
N HIS A 9 4.34 -0.06 3.27
CA HIS A 9 5.79 -0.04 3.39
C HIS A 9 6.33 1.37 3.70
N ALA A 10 7.49 1.43 4.33
CA ALA A 10 8.22 2.67 4.59
C ALA A 10 8.74 3.28 3.29
N GLN A 11 9.22 4.53 3.35
CA GLN A 11 9.69 5.24 2.16
C GLN A 11 10.73 4.45 1.38
N ALA A 12 10.48 4.26 0.10
CA ALA A 12 11.42 3.68 -0.84
C ALA A 12 12.43 4.73 -1.36
N SER A 13 13.53 4.25 -1.97
CA SER A 13 14.60 5.10 -2.53
C SER A 13 14.18 5.69 -3.89
N PHE A 14 13.19 6.57 -3.90
CA PHE A 14 12.65 7.18 -5.11
C PHE A 14 13.72 7.91 -5.92
N GLY A 15 13.71 7.72 -7.24
CA GLY A 15 14.64 8.40 -8.16
C GLY A 15 16.04 7.79 -8.23
N THR A 16 16.28 6.63 -7.61
CA THR A 16 17.52 5.85 -7.75
C THR A 16 17.31 4.66 -8.67
N SER A 17 18.41 4.08 -9.17
CA SER A 17 18.36 2.83 -9.96
C SER A 17 17.85 1.62 -9.17
N ASP A 18 17.79 1.72 -7.86
CA ASP A 18 17.37 0.67 -6.94
C ASP A 18 16.16 1.14 -6.12
N TYR A 19 15.09 1.47 -6.85
CA TYR A 19 13.86 2.04 -6.29
C TYR A 19 13.19 1.15 -5.25
N ASP A 20 13.31 -0.18 -5.37
CA ASP A 20 12.62 -1.10 -4.46
C ASP A 20 13.20 -1.15 -3.04
N ARG A 21 14.37 -0.55 -2.81
CA ARG A 21 14.99 -0.49 -1.48
C ARG A 21 14.40 0.63 -0.62
N LEU A 22 14.37 0.41 0.69
CA LEU A 22 14.06 1.49 1.62
C LEU A 22 15.14 2.58 1.60
N SER A 23 14.71 3.84 1.64
CA SER A 23 15.60 4.97 1.90
C SER A 23 16.12 4.94 3.35
N PRO A 24 17.19 5.67 3.68
CA PRO A 24 17.61 5.84 5.08
C PRO A 24 16.48 6.36 5.98
N LEU A 25 15.64 7.27 5.47
CA LEU A 25 14.45 7.74 6.17
C LEU A 25 13.42 6.63 6.32
N GLY A 26 13.20 5.82 5.27
CA GLY A 26 12.29 4.67 5.32
C GLY A 26 12.69 3.65 6.38
N CYS A 27 13.98 3.33 6.51
CA CYS A 27 14.45 2.46 7.59
C CYS A 27 14.12 3.03 8.98
N ARG A 28 14.25 4.35 9.16
CA ARG A 28 13.89 5.03 10.41
C ARG A 28 12.38 5.02 10.66
N GLN A 29 11.57 5.24 9.62
CA GLN A 29 10.10 5.16 9.70
C GLN A 29 9.64 3.77 10.15
N ALA A 30 10.22 2.71 9.56
CA ALA A 30 9.91 1.34 9.94
C ALA A 30 10.34 1.03 11.40
N GLY A 31 11.48 1.58 11.85
CA GLY A 31 11.91 1.50 13.25
C GLY A 31 10.90 2.14 14.20
N VAL A 32 10.44 3.35 13.87
CA VAL A 32 9.41 4.07 14.66
C VAL A 32 8.09 3.30 14.74
N LEU A 33 7.68 2.68 13.62
CA LEU A 33 6.48 1.84 13.62
C LEU A 33 6.65 0.60 14.52
N GLY A 34 7.82 -0.04 14.48
CA GLY A 34 8.12 -1.19 15.35
C GLY A 34 8.16 -0.80 16.85
N GLU A 35 8.73 0.35 17.18
CA GLU A 35 8.71 0.91 18.54
C GLU A 35 7.27 1.22 18.98
N TYR A 36 6.46 1.80 18.10
CA TYR A 36 5.05 2.05 18.36
C TYR A 36 4.29 0.75 18.68
N PHE A 37 4.48 -0.29 17.90
CA PHE A 37 3.86 -1.60 18.15
C PHE A 37 4.29 -2.17 19.52
N ARG A 38 5.58 -2.12 19.83
CA ARG A 38 6.12 -2.58 21.11
C ARG A 38 5.57 -1.77 22.30
N ASP A 39 5.57 -0.44 22.20
CA ASP A 39 5.23 0.45 23.31
C ASP A 39 3.72 0.41 23.63
N TYR A 40 2.89 0.08 22.65
CA TYR A 40 1.44 -0.13 22.84
C TYR A 40 1.04 -1.61 22.97
N ALA A 41 2.04 -2.50 23.17
CA ALA A 41 1.84 -3.94 23.32
C ALA A 41 0.99 -4.56 22.18
N LEU A 42 1.17 -4.03 20.96
CA LEU A 42 0.52 -4.54 19.76
C LEU A 42 1.38 -5.67 19.20
N HIS A 43 1.08 -6.89 19.63
CA HIS A 43 1.76 -8.10 19.16
C HIS A 43 1.03 -8.68 17.96
N VAL A 44 1.78 -9.05 16.92
CA VAL A 44 1.23 -9.78 15.78
C VAL A 44 1.55 -11.26 15.92
N ASP A 45 0.54 -12.10 15.70
CA ASP A 45 0.68 -13.57 15.75
C ASP A 45 1.24 -14.14 14.46
N ALA A 46 0.96 -13.47 13.33
CA ALA A 46 1.43 -13.85 12.00
C ALA A 46 1.71 -12.61 11.15
N VAL A 47 2.63 -12.75 10.20
CA VAL A 47 3.05 -11.69 9.29
C VAL A 47 3.02 -12.19 7.86
N ASN A 48 2.40 -11.40 7.01
CA ASN A 48 2.40 -11.59 5.57
C ASN A 48 2.98 -10.35 4.88
N SER A 49 3.62 -10.52 3.76
CA SER A 49 4.01 -9.40 2.91
C SER A 49 3.98 -9.75 1.43
N GLY A 50 3.94 -8.74 0.57
CA GLY A 50 4.35 -8.94 -0.81
C GLY A 50 5.85 -9.26 -0.91
N GLU A 51 6.31 -9.58 -2.12
CA GLU A 51 7.70 -9.97 -2.37
C GLU A 51 8.66 -8.79 -2.61
N LEU A 52 8.13 -7.57 -2.77
CA LEU A 52 8.94 -6.38 -3.01
C LEU A 52 9.87 -6.10 -1.83
N GLU A 53 11.12 -5.73 -2.11
CA GLU A 53 12.14 -5.54 -1.06
C GLU A 53 11.68 -4.54 0.00
N ARG A 54 11.07 -3.42 -0.41
CA ARG A 54 10.54 -2.40 0.50
C ARG A 54 9.45 -2.93 1.44
N GLN A 55 8.61 -3.86 0.98
CA GLN A 55 7.56 -4.48 1.81
C GLN A 55 8.19 -5.44 2.83
N ARG A 56 9.02 -6.37 2.37
CA ARG A 56 9.72 -7.35 3.22
C ARG A 56 10.64 -6.67 4.24
N LYS A 57 11.39 -5.65 3.81
CA LYS A 57 12.31 -4.94 4.69
C LYS A 57 11.57 -4.17 5.77
N THR A 58 10.43 -3.54 5.45
CA THR A 58 9.57 -2.90 6.45
C THR A 58 9.07 -3.92 7.46
N ALA A 59 8.54 -5.06 7.01
CA ALA A 59 8.10 -6.15 7.88
C ALA A 59 9.22 -6.61 8.82
N ASN A 60 10.39 -6.92 8.28
CA ASN A 60 11.53 -7.42 9.06
C ASN A 60 11.99 -6.44 10.15
N ILE A 61 11.99 -5.13 9.86
CA ILE A 61 12.36 -4.11 10.86
C ILE A 61 11.31 -4.06 11.97
N VAL A 62 10.03 -4.02 11.63
CA VAL A 62 8.93 -3.91 12.60
C VAL A 62 8.85 -5.16 13.47
N VAL A 63 8.90 -6.34 12.85
CA VAL A 63 8.82 -7.63 13.55
C VAL A 63 10.06 -7.90 14.40
N GLY A 64 11.23 -7.45 13.95
CA GLY A 64 12.47 -7.57 14.72
C GLY A 64 12.47 -6.84 16.06
N LEU A 65 11.50 -5.98 16.32
CA LEU A 65 11.27 -5.31 17.61
C LEU A 65 10.17 -5.96 18.46
N GLN A 66 9.55 -7.04 17.95
CA GLN A 66 8.59 -7.85 18.71
C GLN A 66 9.34 -8.84 19.63
N PRO A 67 8.73 -9.24 20.77
CA PRO A 67 9.38 -10.14 21.72
C PRO A 67 9.53 -11.57 21.19
N ASP A 68 8.64 -12.00 20.31
CA ASP A 68 8.58 -13.36 19.80
C ASP A 68 9.02 -13.43 18.33
N ASN A 69 9.49 -14.60 17.93
CA ASN A 69 9.83 -14.86 16.53
C ASN A 69 8.53 -15.19 15.76
N VAL A 70 8.05 -14.26 14.95
CA VAL A 70 6.80 -14.39 14.21
C VAL A 70 7.08 -14.98 12.84
N HIS A 71 6.26 -15.95 12.41
CA HIS A 71 6.35 -16.50 11.07
C HIS A 71 5.97 -15.43 10.03
N HIS A 72 6.81 -15.29 9.00
CA HIS A 72 6.61 -14.32 7.93
C HIS A 72 6.44 -15.05 6.60
N GLU A 73 5.26 -14.97 6.03
CA GLU A 73 4.92 -15.49 4.70
C GLU A 73 5.01 -14.40 3.63
N ILE A 74 5.46 -14.78 2.44
CA ILE A 74 5.59 -13.88 1.30
C ILE A 74 4.60 -14.30 0.22
N ASP A 75 3.74 -13.40 -0.20
CA ASP A 75 2.74 -13.63 -1.23
C ASP A 75 2.79 -12.53 -2.31
N PRO A 76 3.20 -12.86 -3.55
CA PRO A 76 3.28 -11.89 -4.64
C PRO A 76 1.95 -11.19 -4.98
N ARG A 77 0.81 -11.78 -4.61
CA ARG A 77 -0.52 -11.18 -4.80
C ARG A 77 -0.74 -9.92 -3.94
N LEU A 78 0.14 -9.70 -2.94
CA LEU A 78 0.16 -8.50 -2.09
C LEU A 78 1.12 -7.41 -2.61
N ASN A 79 1.69 -7.57 -3.80
CA ASN A 79 2.56 -6.57 -4.41
C ASN A 79 1.78 -5.31 -4.80
N GLU A 80 2.54 -4.24 -5.03
CA GLU A 80 2.00 -2.99 -5.57
C GLU A 80 1.55 -3.16 -7.04
N ILE A 81 0.64 -2.32 -7.45
CA ILE A 81 0.27 -2.14 -8.86
C ILE A 81 1.52 -1.81 -9.66
N GLU A 82 1.71 -2.44 -10.80
CA GLU A 82 2.79 -2.12 -11.74
C GLU A 82 2.46 -0.80 -12.47
N ILE A 83 2.43 0.30 -11.70
CA ILE A 83 1.94 1.60 -12.17
C ILE A 83 2.71 2.11 -13.40
N ASP A 84 4.00 1.81 -13.51
CA ASP A 84 4.81 2.21 -14.66
C ASP A 84 4.32 1.54 -15.94
N LYS A 85 3.95 0.26 -15.90
CA LYS A 85 3.33 -0.45 -17.03
C LYS A 85 1.96 0.12 -17.37
N VAL A 86 1.17 0.48 -16.34
CA VAL A 86 -0.13 1.14 -16.55
C VAL A 86 0.05 2.46 -17.27
N PHE A 87 1.03 3.28 -16.89
CA PHE A 87 1.38 4.53 -17.57
C PHE A 87 1.85 4.29 -19.01
N GLU A 88 2.78 3.35 -19.21
CA GLU A 88 3.32 3.02 -20.53
C GLU A 88 2.23 2.66 -21.54
N HIS A 89 1.22 1.89 -21.10
CA HIS A 89 0.13 1.45 -21.97
C HIS A 89 -0.98 2.49 -22.15
N LEU A 90 -1.35 3.21 -21.11
CA LEU A 90 -2.54 4.05 -21.12
C LEU A 90 -2.26 5.51 -21.49
N VAL A 91 -1.12 6.07 -21.14
CA VAL A 91 -0.81 7.47 -21.48
C VAL A 91 -0.86 7.75 -22.98
N PRO A 92 -0.28 6.92 -23.89
CA PRO A 92 -0.39 7.16 -25.32
C PRO A 92 -1.83 7.19 -25.86
N GLN A 93 -2.74 6.48 -25.20
CA GLN A 93 -4.15 6.40 -25.58
C GLN A 93 -4.94 7.59 -25.03
N LEU A 94 -4.67 7.98 -23.78
CA LEU A 94 -5.42 9.00 -23.06
C LEU A 94 -4.92 10.43 -23.30
N VAL A 95 -3.69 10.60 -23.79
CA VAL A 95 -3.06 11.91 -23.99
C VAL A 95 -3.91 12.84 -24.87
N LYS A 96 -4.61 12.30 -25.88
CA LYS A 96 -5.44 13.07 -26.80
C LYS A 96 -6.79 13.51 -26.17
N THR A 97 -7.17 12.91 -25.05
CA THR A 97 -8.46 13.16 -24.39
C THR A 97 -8.31 13.99 -23.12
N SER A 98 -7.09 14.27 -22.69
CA SER A 98 -6.80 14.99 -21.44
C SER A 98 -5.67 16.00 -21.60
N SER A 99 -6.01 17.30 -21.48
CA SER A 99 -5.01 18.38 -21.49
C SER A 99 -3.96 18.25 -20.37
N ASN A 100 -4.34 17.69 -19.23
CA ASN A 100 -3.40 17.42 -18.15
C ASN A 100 -2.34 16.39 -18.53
N LEU A 101 -2.73 15.30 -19.21
CA LEU A 101 -1.80 14.30 -19.71
C LEU A 101 -0.98 14.83 -20.88
N GLU A 102 -1.57 15.63 -21.76
CA GLU A 102 -0.85 16.27 -22.85
C GLU A 102 0.28 17.18 -22.32
N ASN A 103 0.00 18.01 -21.33
CA ASN A 103 0.99 18.86 -20.67
C ASN A 103 2.03 18.01 -19.94
N PHE A 104 1.61 16.98 -19.23
CA PHE A 104 2.50 16.04 -18.56
C PHE A 104 3.53 15.44 -19.54
N VAL A 105 3.11 14.96 -20.70
CA VAL A 105 4.01 14.37 -21.70
C VAL A 105 4.94 15.43 -22.32
N LYS A 106 4.44 16.65 -22.55
CA LYS A 106 5.21 17.75 -23.21
C LYS A 106 6.31 18.33 -22.33
N GLU A 107 6.08 18.45 -21.03
CA GLU A 107 6.97 19.20 -20.14
C GLU A 107 8.27 18.45 -19.77
N GLY A 108 8.31 17.11 -19.86
CA GLY A 108 9.48 16.27 -19.64
C GLY A 108 10.10 16.30 -18.23
N LYS A 109 9.83 17.36 -17.45
CA LYS A 109 10.15 17.46 -16.02
C LYS A 109 8.86 17.73 -15.25
N HIS A 110 8.52 16.82 -14.34
CA HIS A 110 7.25 16.86 -13.64
C HIS A 110 7.43 17.24 -12.18
N SER A 111 6.59 18.17 -11.71
CA SER A 111 6.42 18.35 -10.29
C SER A 111 5.67 17.15 -9.70
N SER A 112 5.80 16.95 -8.38
CA SER A 112 5.02 15.92 -7.68
C SER A 112 3.51 16.05 -7.92
N LYS A 113 3.02 17.30 -8.06
CA LYS A 113 1.62 17.59 -8.32
C LYS A 113 1.18 17.20 -9.74
N ASP A 114 2.03 17.39 -10.74
CA ASP A 114 1.71 17.02 -12.14
C ASP A 114 1.67 15.51 -12.30
N TYR A 115 2.65 14.82 -11.68
CA TYR A 115 2.63 13.36 -11.62
C TYR A 115 1.36 12.84 -10.93
N GLN A 116 0.94 13.45 -9.81
CA GLN A 116 -0.25 13.03 -9.09
C GLN A 116 -1.53 13.16 -9.93
N LYS A 117 -1.66 14.26 -10.67
CA LYS A 117 -2.79 14.44 -11.61
C LYS A 117 -2.80 13.43 -12.73
N ALA A 118 -1.63 13.15 -13.31
CA ALA A 118 -1.49 12.13 -14.34
C ALA A 118 -1.84 10.75 -13.81
N LEU A 119 -1.34 10.42 -12.61
CA LEU A 119 -1.62 9.18 -11.91
C LEU A 119 -3.12 9.00 -11.66
N GLU A 120 -3.81 10.02 -11.18
CA GLU A 120 -5.25 9.98 -10.96
C GLU A 120 -6.01 9.61 -12.22
N ILE A 121 -5.70 10.26 -13.34
CA ILE A 121 -6.39 10.03 -14.63
C ILE A 121 -6.14 8.58 -15.11
N VAL A 122 -4.89 8.17 -15.11
CA VAL A 122 -4.48 6.83 -15.60
C VAL A 122 -5.03 5.73 -14.71
N PHE A 123 -4.93 5.88 -13.38
CA PHE A 123 -5.46 4.93 -12.41
C PHE A 123 -6.98 4.76 -12.53
N LYS A 124 -7.72 5.88 -12.55
CA LYS A 124 -9.19 5.84 -12.67
C LYS A 124 -9.64 5.19 -14.00
N HIS A 125 -8.91 5.43 -15.08
CA HIS A 125 -9.20 4.77 -16.35
C HIS A 125 -8.93 3.27 -16.27
N TRP A 126 -7.78 2.86 -15.73
CA TRP A 126 -7.42 1.45 -15.58
C TRP A 126 -8.41 0.66 -14.73
N VAL A 127 -8.84 1.22 -13.59
CA VAL A 127 -9.81 0.60 -12.68
C VAL A 127 -11.20 0.42 -13.31
N THR A 128 -11.57 1.26 -14.28
CA THR A 128 -12.90 1.21 -14.95
C THR A 128 -12.86 0.62 -16.35
N SER A 129 -11.69 0.24 -16.84
CA SER A 129 -11.53 -0.33 -18.16
C SER A 129 -11.83 -1.82 -18.16
N ASP A 130 -12.73 -2.23 -19.05
CA ASP A 130 -12.99 -3.64 -19.35
C ASP A 130 -12.06 -4.18 -20.47
N ASN A 131 -11.10 -3.37 -20.92
CA ASN A 131 -10.21 -3.76 -22.01
C ASN A 131 -9.06 -4.60 -21.48
N ASP A 132 -8.81 -5.73 -22.15
CA ASP A 132 -7.59 -6.51 -21.99
C ASP A 132 -6.45 -5.84 -22.79
N TYR A 133 -5.52 -5.27 -22.09
CA TYR A 133 -4.30 -4.73 -22.68
C TYR A 133 -3.23 -5.83 -22.71
N PRO A 134 -2.64 -6.17 -23.87
CA PRO A 134 -1.57 -7.15 -23.91
C PRO A 134 -0.40 -6.79 -22.97
N ASN A 135 0.02 -7.73 -22.17
CA ASN A 135 1.12 -7.58 -21.19
C ASN A 135 0.86 -6.58 -20.04
N LEU A 136 -0.36 -6.13 -19.85
CA LEU A 136 -0.77 -5.33 -18.71
C LEU A 136 -1.79 -6.12 -17.89
N GLN A 137 -1.52 -6.32 -16.60
CA GLN A 137 -2.49 -6.90 -15.67
C GLN A 137 -3.74 -6.01 -15.61
N SER A 138 -4.91 -6.60 -15.81
CA SER A 138 -6.18 -5.89 -15.68
C SER A 138 -6.47 -5.57 -14.21
N TRP A 139 -7.31 -4.55 -13.97
CA TRP A 139 -7.80 -4.26 -12.63
C TRP A 139 -8.55 -5.45 -12.01
N ALA A 140 -9.36 -6.14 -12.81
CA ALA A 140 -10.11 -7.31 -12.35
C ALA A 140 -9.19 -8.43 -11.88
N GLU A 141 -8.10 -8.69 -12.60
CA GLU A 141 -7.11 -9.68 -12.23
C GLU A 141 -6.33 -9.26 -10.98
N TYR A 142 -5.82 -8.01 -10.92
CA TYR A 142 -5.11 -7.47 -9.78
C TYR A 142 -5.97 -7.53 -8.50
N SER A 143 -7.16 -6.94 -8.56
CA SER A 143 -8.07 -6.91 -7.41
C SER A 143 -8.52 -8.31 -6.99
N GLY A 144 -8.78 -9.20 -7.95
CA GLY A 144 -9.09 -10.60 -7.67
C GLY A 144 -7.96 -11.34 -6.98
N ASN A 145 -6.69 -11.09 -7.34
CA ASN A 145 -5.51 -11.65 -6.68
C ASN A 145 -5.42 -11.17 -5.23
N VAL A 146 -5.57 -9.87 -5.00
CA VAL A 146 -5.55 -9.27 -3.66
C VAL A 146 -6.66 -9.87 -2.77
N HIS A 147 -7.89 -9.97 -3.29
CA HIS A 147 -9.02 -10.53 -2.53
C HIS A 147 -8.81 -12.00 -2.18
N ARG A 148 -8.26 -12.81 -3.08
CA ARG A 148 -7.94 -14.23 -2.80
C ARG A 148 -6.85 -14.34 -1.74
N ALA A 149 -5.77 -13.56 -1.83
CA ALA A 149 -4.73 -13.53 -0.82
C ALA A 149 -5.29 -13.18 0.56
N LEU A 150 -6.12 -12.14 0.63
CA LEU A 150 -6.77 -11.71 1.88
C LEU A 150 -7.66 -12.81 2.48
N ALA A 151 -8.49 -13.45 1.64
CA ALA A 151 -9.38 -14.53 2.08
C ALA A 151 -8.60 -15.74 2.62
N GLU A 152 -7.50 -16.12 1.96
CA GLU A 152 -6.62 -17.21 2.39
C GLU A 152 -5.92 -16.87 3.72
N ILE A 153 -5.40 -15.66 3.89
CA ILE A 153 -4.79 -15.21 5.15
C ILE A 153 -5.81 -15.34 6.30
N VAL A 154 -7.01 -14.80 6.11
CA VAL A 154 -8.07 -14.86 7.13
C VAL A 154 -8.51 -16.27 7.45
N ALA A 155 -8.60 -17.16 6.45
CA ALA A 155 -8.96 -18.55 6.63
C ALA A 155 -7.89 -19.35 7.37
N ASN A 156 -6.60 -19.12 7.05
CA ASN A 156 -5.47 -19.81 7.63
C ASN A 156 -5.24 -19.41 9.10
N GLU A 157 -5.31 -18.12 9.41
CA GLU A 157 -5.04 -17.60 10.76
C GLU A 157 -6.25 -17.80 11.70
N GLY A 158 -7.46 -17.79 11.19
CA GLY A 158 -8.67 -18.05 11.97
C GLY A 158 -9.05 -16.94 12.95
N SER A 159 -9.70 -17.31 14.05
CA SER A 159 -10.25 -16.36 15.02
C SER A 159 -9.28 -16.03 16.16
N GLY A 160 -9.40 -14.80 16.70
CA GLY A 160 -8.67 -14.36 17.88
C GLY A 160 -7.21 -14.00 17.63
N LYS A 161 -6.80 -13.93 16.36
CA LYS A 161 -5.44 -13.59 15.94
C LYS A 161 -5.31 -12.14 15.53
N THR A 162 -4.10 -11.63 15.69
CA THR A 162 -3.65 -10.33 15.19
C THR A 162 -2.66 -10.58 14.05
N VAL A 163 -3.02 -10.20 12.83
CA VAL A 163 -2.24 -10.47 11.62
C VAL A 163 -1.70 -9.16 11.03
N GLY A 164 -0.40 -9.09 10.80
CA GLY A 164 0.25 -7.99 10.09
C GLY A 164 0.39 -8.31 8.60
N VAL A 165 -0.04 -7.39 7.72
CA VAL A 165 0.14 -7.50 6.27
C VAL A 165 0.91 -6.28 5.78
N PHE A 166 2.18 -6.47 5.46
CA PHE A 166 3.06 -5.41 4.96
C PHE A 166 3.01 -5.34 3.44
N THR A 167 2.44 -4.28 2.93
CA THR A 167 2.12 -4.17 1.51
C THR A 167 2.26 -2.72 1.01
N SER A 168 1.57 -2.37 -0.05
CA SER A 168 1.66 -1.09 -0.75
C SER A 168 0.29 -0.41 -0.87
N GLY A 169 0.31 0.83 -1.36
CA GLY A 169 -0.88 1.68 -1.44
C GLY A 169 -2.01 1.09 -2.26
N GLY A 170 -1.69 0.52 -3.42
CA GLY A 170 -2.69 -0.08 -4.31
C GLY A 170 -3.41 -1.27 -3.66
N THR A 171 -2.67 -2.15 -3.00
CA THR A 171 -3.24 -3.29 -2.29
C THR A 171 -4.14 -2.85 -1.14
N ILE A 172 -3.68 -1.88 -0.31
CA ILE A 172 -4.49 -1.36 0.81
C ILE A 172 -5.78 -0.72 0.30
N ALA A 173 -5.68 0.13 -0.74
CA ALA A 173 -6.85 0.77 -1.34
C ALA A 173 -7.85 -0.25 -1.88
N THR A 174 -7.36 -1.32 -2.53
CA THR A 174 -8.18 -2.42 -3.04
C THR A 174 -8.93 -3.14 -1.92
N VAL A 175 -8.24 -3.49 -0.83
CA VAL A 175 -8.85 -4.16 0.34
C VAL A 175 -9.89 -3.26 1.00
N VAL A 176 -9.58 -1.97 1.24
CA VAL A 176 -10.51 -1.03 1.88
C VAL A 176 -11.74 -0.81 1.02
N ALA A 177 -11.56 -0.64 -0.30
CA ALA A 177 -12.68 -0.51 -1.23
C ALA A 177 -13.59 -1.75 -1.21
N HIS A 178 -13.00 -2.95 -1.20
CA HIS A 178 -13.74 -4.20 -1.09
C HIS A 178 -14.57 -4.29 0.19
N VAL A 179 -13.95 -4.02 1.34
CA VAL A 179 -14.61 -4.09 2.66
C VAL A 179 -15.77 -3.08 2.78
N LEU A 180 -15.64 -1.93 2.13
CA LEU A 180 -16.67 -0.88 2.14
C LEU A 180 -17.70 -1.01 0.99
N GLY A 181 -17.56 -1.99 0.09
CA GLY A 181 -18.40 -2.13 -1.09
C GLY A 181 -18.26 -0.99 -2.10
N VAL A 182 -17.09 -0.35 -2.15
CA VAL A 182 -16.78 0.76 -3.05
C VAL A 182 -16.12 0.22 -4.31
N THR A 183 -16.52 0.72 -5.48
CA THR A 183 -16.04 0.25 -6.78
C THR A 183 -15.68 1.39 -7.73
N GLY A 184 -15.03 1.04 -8.84
CA GLY A 184 -14.71 1.97 -9.91
C GLY A 184 -13.78 3.11 -9.47
N ASN A 185 -14.00 4.29 -9.99
CA ASN A 185 -13.14 5.47 -9.80
C ASN A 185 -12.91 5.86 -8.32
N GLN A 186 -13.82 5.46 -7.43
CA GLN A 186 -13.75 5.81 -6.02
C GLN A 186 -12.62 5.08 -5.28
N VAL A 187 -12.09 3.98 -5.81
CA VAL A 187 -10.93 3.26 -5.25
C VAL A 187 -9.72 4.19 -5.12
N TYR A 188 -9.54 5.12 -6.06
CA TYR A 188 -8.46 6.10 -6.02
C TYR A 188 -8.46 6.97 -4.76
N ASN A 189 -9.63 7.26 -4.20
CA ASN A 189 -9.77 8.07 -2.98
C ASN A 189 -9.14 7.41 -1.74
N PHE A 190 -8.96 6.09 -1.78
CA PHE A 190 -8.24 5.35 -0.74
C PHE A 190 -6.75 5.18 -1.07
N TYR A 191 -6.37 5.24 -2.34
CA TYR A 191 -4.97 5.15 -2.77
C TYR A 191 -4.19 6.44 -2.50
N GLU A 192 -4.77 7.57 -2.88
CA GLU A 192 -4.09 8.87 -2.88
C GLU A 192 -3.57 9.31 -1.51
N PRO A 193 -4.35 9.24 -0.39
CA PRO A 193 -3.95 9.81 0.89
C PRO A 193 -3.03 8.92 1.72
N LEU A 194 -2.72 7.69 1.26
CA LEU A 194 -1.95 6.74 2.07
C LEU A 194 -0.53 7.23 2.34
N MET A 195 -0.15 7.24 3.61
CA MET A 195 1.20 7.61 4.06
C MET A 195 2.10 6.40 4.22
N ASN A 196 3.41 6.56 4.02
CA ASN A 196 4.37 5.50 4.33
C ASN A 196 4.30 5.12 5.81
N CYS A 197 4.41 3.83 6.10
CA CYS A 197 4.23 3.24 7.43
C CYS A 197 2.85 3.51 8.07
N SER A 198 1.86 3.98 7.31
CA SER A 198 0.51 4.08 7.86
C SER A 198 -0.09 2.70 8.11
N VAL A 199 -0.97 2.65 9.09
CA VAL A 199 -1.65 1.44 9.55
C VAL A 199 -3.14 1.55 9.25
N THR A 200 -3.69 0.57 8.53
CA THR A 200 -5.12 0.42 8.32
C THR A 200 -5.59 -0.84 9.05
N ARG A 201 -6.52 -0.69 9.99
CA ARG A 201 -6.99 -1.80 10.83
C ARG A 201 -8.34 -2.29 10.37
N LEU A 202 -8.43 -3.59 10.14
CA LEU A 202 -9.68 -4.31 9.91
C LEU A 202 -9.97 -5.25 11.09
N LEU A 203 -11.24 -5.43 11.37
CA LEU A 203 -11.74 -6.47 12.26
C LEU A 203 -12.37 -7.56 11.41
N TYR A 204 -12.11 -8.84 11.72
CA TYR A 204 -12.71 -9.92 10.97
C TYR A 204 -13.27 -11.07 11.85
N SER A 205 -14.25 -11.78 11.29
CA SER A 205 -14.82 -12.99 11.88
C SER A 205 -15.37 -13.85 10.76
N GLY A 206 -14.66 -14.92 10.41
CA GLY A 206 -14.89 -15.66 9.17
C GLY A 206 -14.74 -14.72 7.96
N GLU A 207 -15.69 -14.75 7.04
CA GLU A 207 -15.68 -13.90 5.84
C GLU A 207 -16.09 -12.43 6.11
N LYS A 208 -16.69 -12.14 7.28
CA LYS A 208 -17.11 -10.79 7.62
C LYS A 208 -15.91 -9.96 8.00
N MET A 209 -15.73 -8.84 7.30
CA MET A 209 -14.73 -7.81 7.59
C MET A 209 -15.37 -6.45 7.83
N SER A 210 -14.73 -5.64 8.68
CA SER A 210 -15.15 -4.28 8.96
C SER A 210 -13.94 -3.38 9.11
N LEU A 211 -13.97 -2.20 8.51
CA LEU A 211 -12.93 -1.19 8.66
C LEU A 211 -13.04 -0.57 10.06
N SER A 212 -11.95 -0.62 10.83
CA SER A 212 -11.85 -0.02 12.16
C SER A 212 -11.15 1.34 12.12
N SER A 213 -10.00 1.42 11.42
CA SER A 213 -9.30 2.68 11.16
C SER A 213 -8.63 2.62 9.79
N PHE A 214 -8.44 3.79 9.18
CA PHE A 214 -7.81 3.91 7.87
C PHE A 214 -6.66 4.89 7.90
N ASN A 215 -5.50 4.49 7.33
CA ASN A 215 -4.34 5.34 7.12
C ASN A 215 -3.86 6.05 8.41
N ASP A 216 -3.87 5.35 9.54
CA ASP A 216 -3.39 5.90 10.81
C ASP A 216 -1.86 6.05 10.76
N HIS A 217 -1.40 7.28 10.93
CA HIS A 217 0.01 7.67 10.93
C HIS A 217 0.32 8.73 11.99
N LEU A 218 -0.58 8.92 12.95
CA LEU A 218 -0.46 9.96 13.99
C LEU A 218 0.77 9.75 14.87
N PHE A 219 1.20 8.50 15.07
CA PHE A 219 2.42 8.18 15.82
C PHE A 219 3.68 8.74 15.11
N ILE A 220 3.79 8.65 13.77
CA ILE A 220 4.87 9.24 12.99
C ILE A 220 4.78 10.76 13.00
N GLN A 221 3.58 11.32 12.86
CA GLN A 221 3.37 12.77 12.89
C GLN A 221 3.75 13.36 14.24
N SER A 222 3.42 12.69 15.34
CA SER A 222 3.79 13.11 16.70
C SER A 222 5.30 13.15 16.88
N LEU A 223 6.03 12.16 16.34
CA LEU A 223 7.48 12.13 16.40
C LEU A 223 8.09 13.24 15.53
N ALA A 224 7.61 13.43 14.30
CA ALA A 224 8.04 14.49 13.41
C ALA A 224 7.90 15.87 14.06
N SER A 225 6.79 16.11 14.75
CA SER A 225 6.54 17.37 15.47
C SER A 225 7.53 17.58 16.62
N LYS A 226 7.98 16.53 17.28
CA LYS A 226 8.94 16.62 18.41
C LYS A 226 10.39 16.78 17.93
N SER A 227 10.77 16.11 16.85
CA SER A 227 12.15 16.10 16.34
C SER A 227 12.46 17.25 15.37
N GLY A 228 11.45 17.91 14.81
CA GLY A 228 11.61 18.90 13.75
C GLY A 228 11.99 18.29 12.40
N GLU A 229 12.02 16.97 12.26
CA GLU A 229 12.35 16.26 11.02
C GLU A 229 11.08 15.87 10.24
N GLY A 230 11.18 15.92 8.90
CA GLY A 230 10.09 15.53 8.00
C GLY A 230 9.95 14.02 7.89
N PHE A 231 9.34 13.38 8.88
CA PHE A 231 9.07 11.92 8.85
C PHE A 231 7.87 11.51 8.01
N LEU A 232 6.96 12.44 7.71
CA LEU A 232 5.78 12.14 6.92
C LEU A 232 6.12 12.14 5.44
N THR A 233 5.92 11.01 4.79
CA THR A 233 6.10 10.84 3.35
C THR A 233 4.97 9.98 2.78
N TYR A 234 4.66 10.19 1.50
CA TYR A 234 3.65 9.42 0.77
C TYR A 234 4.20 8.79 -0.52
N ARG A 235 5.52 8.91 -0.73
CA ARG A 235 6.28 8.28 -1.82
C ARG A 235 7.61 7.78 -1.30
#